data_d0fdd74d7ef03d52d85595e358114aea
#
_entry.id   d0fdd74d7ef03d52d85595e358114aea
#
_cell.length_a   1.000
_cell.length_b   1.000
_cell.length_c   1.000
_cell.angle_alpha   90.00
_cell.angle_beta   90.00
_cell.angle_gamma   90.00
#
_symmetry.space_group_name_H-M   'P 1'
#
loop_
_entity.id
_entity.type
_entity.pdbx_description
1 polymer ?
#
loop_
_entity_poly.entity_id
_entity_poly.type
_entity_poly.pdbx_seq_one_letter_code
_entity_poly.pdbx_strand_id
1 'polypeptide(L)'
;MELLRASLPAVLTLAAAFLLPMLLRFLRGGSKKQSLLPPGPPKLPFIGNLHQLAGPKLPYCVFDDMAKKYGPVIHLQLGEIPTVVVNSADSARIVLKTQDNVFASRPDLICPRIVTYDNTDVAWAPYGKYWRQVKKILTTELLTAKRVQSFRPVREQEVSEMVESIARSARAGEKVNISQTLSRLMMGVAARSAFGKKSKDEEEFAGFVRQAIPLLAGFSVADLFPSIKLFGRISGVAQQVQKLVESSDKIMENIINDHKAKKQINQTEDFVDILLKLQSEYSLTMENIKAIILVGILSFSFYLLLFLRSLSDSVRLIE
;
A
#
# COMPACT_ATOMS: atom_id res chain seq x y z
N MET A 1 -36.74 4.63 33.04
CA MET A 1 -35.96 3.81 34.01
C MET A 1 -36.10 2.30 33.80
N GLU A 2 -37.25 1.79 33.31
CA GLU A 2 -37.43 0.33 33.05
C GLU A 2 -36.65 -0.19 31.84
N LEU A 3 -36.48 0.58 30.77
CA LEU A 3 -35.67 0.20 29.59
C LEU A 3 -34.19 0.04 29.92
N LEU A 4 -33.65 0.79 30.85
CA LEU A 4 -32.26 0.65 31.33
C LEU A 4 -32.08 -0.58 32.24
N ARG A 5 -33.11 -1.01 32.96
CA ARG A 5 -33.08 -2.22 33.80
C ARG A 5 -33.17 -3.52 32.99
N ALA A 6 -33.89 -3.49 31.86
CA ALA A 6 -34.01 -4.65 30.95
C ALA A 6 -32.77 -4.84 30.08
N SER A 7 -31.99 -3.80 29.79
CA SER A 7 -30.78 -3.89 28.98
C SER A 7 -29.53 -4.33 29.77
N LEU A 8 -29.53 -4.13 31.08
CA LEU A 8 -28.38 -4.46 31.93
C LEU A 8 -28.02 -5.96 31.93
N PRO A 9 -28.98 -6.91 32.09
CA PRO A 9 -28.67 -8.35 32.01
C PRO A 9 -28.24 -8.78 30.62
N ALA A 10 -28.78 -8.18 29.55
CA ALA A 10 -28.37 -8.47 28.18
C ALA A 10 -26.93 -7.99 27.90
N VAL A 11 -26.55 -6.83 28.40
CA VAL A 11 -25.17 -6.32 28.30
C VAL A 11 -24.22 -7.17 29.13
N LEU A 12 -24.61 -7.58 30.33
CA LEU A 12 -23.79 -8.46 31.18
C LEU A 12 -23.61 -9.86 30.60
N THR A 13 -24.64 -10.44 29.98
CA THR A 13 -24.55 -11.73 29.30
C THR A 13 -23.70 -11.67 28.05
N LEU A 14 -23.80 -10.59 27.25
CA LEU A 14 -22.93 -10.33 26.12
C LEU A 14 -21.46 -10.14 26.56
N ALA A 15 -21.24 -9.35 27.61
CA ALA A 15 -19.92 -9.14 28.19
C ALA A 15 -19.33 -10.44 28.73
N ALA A 16 -20.13 -11.24 29.47
CA ALA A 16 -19.71 -12.54 29.98
C ALA A 16 -19.43 -13.56 28.84
N ALA A 17 -20.26 -13.60 27.80
CA ALA A 17 -20.05 -14.44 26.64
C ALA A 17 -18.77 -14.07 25.86
N PHE A 18 -18.32 -12.83 25.95
CA PHE A 18 -17.07 -12.35 25.34
C PHE A 18 -15.87 -12.55 26.27
N LEU A 19 -16.02 -12.24 27.55
CA LEU A 19 -14.93 -12.28 28.54
C LEU A 19 -14.58 -13.70 28.98
N LEU A 20 -15.57 -14.61 29.05
CA LEU A 20 -15.35 -15.97 29.53
C LEU A 20 -14.47 -16.82 28.59
N PRO A 21 -14.70 -16.87 27.26
CA PRO A 21 -13.78 -17.58 26.36
C PRO A 21 -12.40 -16.92 26.29
N MET A 22 -12.33 -15.61 26.51
CA MET A 22 -11.08 -14.85 26.60
C MET A 22 -10.29 -15.23 27.85
N LEU A 23 -10.95 -15.33 29.01
CA LEU A 23 -10.36 -15.77 30.26
C LEU A 23 -9.93 -17.25 30.19
N LEU A 24 -10.73 -18.10 29.58
CA LEU A 24 -10.40 -19.51 29.39
C LEU A 24 -9.20 -19.71 28.45
N ARG A 25 -9.07 -18.91 27.39
CA ARG A 25 -7.87 -18.90 26.54
C ARG A 25 -6.64 -18.43 27.29
N PHE A 26 -6.78 -17.40 28.12
CA PHE A 26 -5.69 -16.87 28.96
C PHE A 26 -5.22 -17.93 29.97
N LEU A 27 -6.15 -18.62 30.62
CA LEU A 27 -5.85 -19.68 31.60
C LEU A 27 -5.25 -20.94 30.95
N ARG A 28 -5.66 -21.28 29.70
CA ARG A 28 -5.09 -22.38 28.92
C ARG A 28 -3.74 -22.09 28.28
N GLY A 29 -3.35 -20.79 28.16
CA GLY A 29 -2.10 -20.36 27.53
C GLY A 29 -0.82 -20.64 28.32
N GLY A 30 -0.90 -21.36 29.44
CA GLY A 30 0.21 -21.59 30.38
C GLY A 30 1.17 -22.74 30.07
N SER A 31 1.17 -23.34 28.87
CA SER A 31 2.20 -24.32 28.52
C SER A 31 3.46 -23.59 28.05
N LYS A 32 4.47 -23.55 28.90
CA LYS A 32 5.87 -23.17 28.58
C LYS A 32 6.51 -24.19 27.62
N LYS A 33 6.05 -24.26 26.37
CA LYS A 33 6.96 -24.62 25.29
C LYS A 33 7.92 -23.47 25.17
N GLN A 34 9.19 -23.72 25.47
CA GLN A 34 10.29 -22.79 25.25
C GLN A 34 10.19 -22.34 23.79
N SER A 35 9.62 -21.16 23.56
CA SER A 35 9.26 -20.69 22.24
C SER A 35 10.56 -20.33 21.54
N LEU A 36 10.81 -20.95 20.38
CA LEU A 36 11.88 -20.57 19.45
C LEU A 36 11.65 -19.17 18.82
N LEU A 37 10.72 -18.42 19.39
CA LEU A 37 10.39 -17.07 18.92
C LEU A 37 11.43 -16.06 19.41
N PRO A 38 11.76 -15.04 18.62
CA PRO A 38 12.60 -13.94 19.05
C PRO A 38 12.06 -13.27 20.32
N PRO A 39 12.93 -12.60 21.11
CA PRO A 39 12.50 -11.83 22.27
C PRO A 39 11.54 -10.70 21.85
N GLY A 40 10.75 -10.22 22.80
CA GLY A 40 9.82 -9.12 22.54
C GLY A 40 9.23 -8.56 23.82
N PRO A 41 8.54 -7.42 23.73
CA PRO A 41 7.89 -6.80 24.88
C PRO A 41 6.72 -7.64 25.41
N PRO A 42 6.32 -7.46 26.67
CA PRO A 42 5.15 -8.11 27.22
C PRO A 42 3.89 -7.71 26.45
N LYS A 43 3.06 -8.70 26.16
CA LYS A 43 1.82 -8.54 25.39
C LYS A 43 0.60 -8.54 26.30
N LEU A 44 -0.37 -7.70 25.99
CA LEU A 44 -1.67 -7.72 26.65
C LEU A 44 -2.56 -8.85 26.08
N PRO A 45 -3.51 -9.37 26.88
CA PRO A 45 -4.52 -10.29 26.36
C PRO A 45 -5.29 -9.64 25.21
N PHE A 46 -5.67 -10.44 24.20
CA PHE A 46 -6.48 -10.07 23.05
C PHE A 46 -5.76 -9.13 22.06
N ILE A 47 -5.39 -7.91 22.48
CA ILE A 47 -4.78 -6.90 21.59
C ILE A 47 -3.27 -7.10 21.39
N GLY A 48 -2.63 -7.94 22.18
CA GLY A 48 -1.18 -8.16 22.11
C GLY A 48 -0.37 -6.88 22.35
N ASN A 49 0.47 -6.51 21.40
CA ASN A 49 1.35 -5.35 21.47
C ASN A 49 0.79 -4.10 20.78
N LEU A 50 -0.47 -4.10 20.30
CA LEU A 50 -1.09 -2.96 19.60
C LEU A 50 -1.06 -1.68 20.47
N HIS A 51 -1.26 -1.79 21.79
CA HIS A 51 -1.22 -0.66 22.71
C HIS A 51 0.12 0.08 22.71
N GLN A 52 1.21 -0.59 22.35
CA GLN A 52 2.55 0.01 22.30
C GLN A 52 2.78 0.79 20.99
N LEU A 53 1.99 0.49 19.95
CA LEU A 53 2.01 1.21 18.69
C LEU A 53 0.99 2.37 18.65
N ALA A 54 0.05 2.39 19.59
CA ALA A 54 -0.95 3.45 19.75
C ALA A 54 -0.33 4.65 20.47
N GLY A 55 0.21 5.60 19.70
CA GLY A 55 0.83 6.79 20.28
C GLY A 55 1.22 7.81 19.20
N PRO A 56 1.77 8.97 19.59
CA PRO A 56 2.17 10.01 18.64
C PRO A 56 3.42 9.64 17.84
N LYS A 57 4.21 8.67 18.31
CA LYS A 57 5.40 8.19 17.60
C LYS A 57 5.02 7.31 16.42
N LEU A 58 5.73 7.47 15.33
CA LEU A 58 5.56 6.62 14.17
C LEU A 58 6.00 5.18 14.47
N PRO A 59 5.33 4.16 13.89
CA PRO A 59 5.61 2.76 14.20
C PRO A 59 7.08 2.37 14.07
N TYR A 60 7.80 2.86 13.07
CA TYR A 60 9.22 2.54 12.89
C TYR A 60 10.11 3.11 14.02
N CYS A 61 9.78 4.28 14.58
CA CYS A 61 10.48 4.82 15.74
C CYS A 61 10.24 3.96 16.99
N VAL A 62 9.00 3.45 17.13
CA VAL A 62 8.66 2.55 18.25
C VAL A 62 9.42 1.23 18.10
N PHE A 63 9.52 0.69 16.90
CA PHE A 63 10.29 -0.53 16.62
C PHE A 63 11.78 -0.35 16.88
N ASP A 64 12.36 0.81 16.56
CA ASP A 64 13.76 1.12 16.87
C ASP A 64 14.01 1.17 18.39
N ASP A 65 13.13 1.85 19.14
CA ASP A 65 13.20 1.88 20.61
C ASP A 65 13.06 0.47 21.22
N MET A 66 12.19 -0.37 20.66
CA MET A 66 12.06 -1.77 21.08
C MET A 66 13.30 -2.59 20.75
N ALA A 67 13.90 -2.40 19.58
CA ALA A 67 15.09 -3.13 19.16
C ALA A 67 16.31 -2.82 20.05
N LYS A 68 16.45 -1.59 20.55
CA LYS A 68 17.49 -1.22 21.52
C LYS A 68 17.37 -2.01 22.83
N LYS A 69 16.15 -2.41 23.21
CA LYS A 69 15.85 -3.12 24.46
C LYS A 69 15.84 -4.65 24.30
N TYR A 70 15.27 -5.15 23.20
CA TYR A 70 15.00 -6.58 23.01
C TYR A 70 15.90 -7.24 21.97
N GLY A 71 16.70 -6.45 21.23
CA GLY A 71 17.60 -6.93 20.19
C GLY A 71 17.11 -6.66 18.77
N PRO A 72 17.94 -6.99 17.76
CA PRO A 72 17.72 -6.59 16.36
C PRO A 72 16.57 -7.34 15.67
N VAL A 73 16.08 -8.41 16.25
CA VAL A 73 14.93 -9.18 15.76
C VAL A 73 13.97 -9.37 16.92
N ILE A 74 12.78 -8.82 16.80
CA ILE A 74 11.78 -8.84 17.88
C ILE A 74 10.48 -9.49 17.43
N HIS A 75 9.85 -10.22 18.34
CA HIS A 75 8.52 -10.81 18.11
C HIS A 75 7.45 -9.97 18.78
N LEU A 76 6.41 -9.63 18.01
CA LEU A 76 5.22 -8.91 18.46
C LEU A 76 3.98 -9.76 18.17
N GLN A 77 2.93 -9.51 18.94
CA GLN A 77 1.60 -10.00 18.67
C GLN A 77 0.71 -8.79 18.37
N LEU A 78 0.27 -8.64 17.10
CA LEU A 78 -0.62 -7.55 16.68
C LEU A 78 -2.04 -8.09 16.51
N GLY A 79 -2.85 -8.00 17.57
CA GLY A 79 -4.12 -8.71 17.62
C GLY A 79 -3.92 -10.23 17.55
N GLU A 80 -4.47 -10.86 16.51
CA GLU A 80 -4.29 -12.30 16.25
C GLU A 80 -3.05 -12.61 15.39
N ILE A 81 -2.37 -11.60 14.84
CA ILE A 81 -1.28 -11.76 13.88
C ILE A 81 0.08 -11.80 14.59
N PRO A 82 0.80 -12.95 14.58
CA PRO A 82 2.18 -12.99 15.04
C PRO A 82 3.07 -12.24 14.04
N THR A 83 3.85 -11.30 14.53
CA THR A 83 4.66 -10.40 13.71
C THR A 83 6.11 -10.43 14.17
N VAL A 84 7.03 -10.56 13.24
CA VAL A 84 8.47 -10.41 13.50
C VAL A 84 8.94 -9.13 12.86
N VAL A 85 9.59 -8.28 13.66
CA VAL A 85 10.21 -7.04 13.19
C VAL A 85 11.72 -7.23 13.13
N VAL A 86 12.28 -6.97 11.97
CA VAL A 86 13.71 -7.05 11.70
C VAL A 86 14.27 -5.63 11.65
N ASN A 87 15.15 -5.29 12.60
CA ASN A 87 15.60 -3.91 12.83
C ASN A 87 17.14 -3.77 12.77
N SER A 88 17.83 -4.65 12.05
CA SER A 88 19.26 -4.49 11.75
C SER A 88 19.56 -4.79 10.29
N ALA A 89 20.60 -4.15 9.75
CA ALA A 89 21.04 -4.35 8.38
C ALA A 89 21.42 -5.82 8.11
N ASP A 90 22.10 -6.48 9.04
CA ASP A 90 22.52 -7.88 8.89
C ASP A 90 21.32 -8.82 8.86
N SER A 91 20.37 -8.68 9.78
CA SER A 91 19.16 -9.49 9.80
C SER A 91 18.27 -9.19 8.57
N ALA A 92 18.16 -7.93 8.15
CA ALA A 92 17.46 -7.54 6.94
C ALA A 92 18.11 -8.17 5.69
N ARG A 93 19.43 -8.21 5.62
CA ARG A 93 20.17 -8.88 4.53
C ARG A 93 19.84 -10.37 4.43
N ILE A 94 19.74 -11.05 5.58
CA ILE A 94 19.37 -12.48 5.60
C ILE A 94 17.95 -12.65 5.04
N VAL A 95 16.98 -11.86 5.52
CA VAL A 95 15.56 -11.98 5.13
C VAL A 95 15.33 -11.54 3.69
N LEU A 96 15.92 -10.42 3.26
CA LEU A 96 15.60 -9.79 1.97
C LEU A 96 16.52 -10.24 0.81
N LYS A 97 17.65 -10.92 1.11
CA LYS A 97 18.61 -11.34 0.09
C LYS A 97 18.98 -12.82 0.19
N THR A 98 19.40 -13.30 1.37
CA THR A 98 19.92 -14.66 1.51
C THR A 98 18.83 -15.71 1.50
N GLN A 99 17.69 -15.42 2.12
CA GLN A 99 16.52 -16.30 2.26
C GLN A 99 15.25 -15.64 1.72
N ASP A 100 15.37 -14.77 0.72
CA ASP A 100 14.26 -14.02 0.15
C ASP A 100 13.11 -14.92 -0.30
N ASN A 101 13.39 -16.07 -0.87
CA ASN A 101 12.38 -17.04 -1.31
C ASN A 101 11.43 -17.51 -0.19
N VAL A 102 11.92 -17.56 1.06
CA VAL A 102 11.13 -17.98 2.23
C VAL A 102 10.24 -16.83 2.71
N PHE A 103 10.72 -15.59 2.58
CA PHE A 103 10.07 -14.41 3.13
C PHE A 103 9.39 -13.52 2.08
N ALA A 104 9.42 -13.90 0.80
CA ALA A 104 8.97 -13.06 -0.31
C ALA A 104 7.45 -12.87 -0.38
N SER A 105 6.64 -13.77 0.18
CA SER A 105 5.18 -13.67 0.11
C SER A 105 4.66 -12.47 0.90
N ARG A 106 3.58 -11.87 0.37
CA ARG A 106 2.90 -10.73 0.99
C ARG A 106 1.74 -11.22 1.87
N PRO A 107 1.40 -10.47 2.93
CA PRO A 107 0.19 -10.75 3.69
C PRO A 107 -1.05 -10.49 2.84
N ASP A 108 -2.07 -11.31 3.03
CA ASP A 108 -3.36 -11.10 2.38
C ASP A 108 -4.19 -10.12 3.20
N LEU A 109 -4.21 -8.86 2.77
CA LEU A 109 -4.89 -7.75 3.42
C LEU A 109 -6.12 -7.33 2.62
N ILE A 110 -7.16 -6.84 3.30
CA ILE A 110 -8.45 -6.48 2.69
C ILE A 110 -8.28 -5.36 1.66
N CYS A 111 -7.63 -4.27 2.03
CA CYS A 111 -7.49 -3.12 1.13
C CYS A 111 -6.64 -3.42 -0.10
N PRO A 112 -5.42 -3.97 0.00
CA PRO A 112 -4.66 -4.39 -1.16
C PRO A 112 -5.41 -5.34 -2.07
N ARG A 113 -6.06 -6.37 -1.52
CA ARG A 113 -6.83 -7.34 -2.29
C ARG A 113 -7.88 -6.68 -3.18
N ILE A 114 -8.65 -5.71 -2.65
CA ILE A 114 -9.67 -5.00 -3.42
C ILE A 114 -9.02 -4.08 -4.46
N VAL A 115 -8.03 -3.27 -4.06
CA VAL A 115 -7.38 -2.28 -4.94
C VAL A 115 -6.64 -2.93 -6.09
N THR A 116 -6.07 -4.12 -5.88
CA THR A 116 -5.21 -4.79 -6.86
C THR A 116 -5.87 -6.02 -7.50
N TYR A 117 -7.20 -6.04 -7.53
CA TYR A 117 -8.00 -7.11 -8.17
C TYR A 117 -7.53 -8.50 -7.73
N ASP A 118 -7.71 -8.78 -6.43
CA ASP A 118 -7.33 -10.04 -5.80
C ASP A 118 -5.81 -10.31 -5.77
N ASN A 119 -5.03 -9.28 -5.44
CA ASN A 119 -3.56 -9.35 -5.35
C ASN A 119 -2.90 -9.79 -6.66
N THR A 120 -3.37 -9.28 -7.82
CA THR A 120 -2.85 -9.64 -9.14
C THR A 120 -1.80 -8.67 -9.68
N ASP A 121 -1.17 -7.91 -8.83
CA ASP A 121 -0.06 -7.02 -9.16
C ASP A 121 1.31 -7.57 -8.71
N VAL A 122 2.38 -6.80 -8.92
CA VAL A 122 3.74 -7.19 -8.51
C VAL A 122 4.02 -6.91 -7.04
N ALA A 123 3.30 -5.97 -6.41
CA ALA A 123 3.56 -5.56 -5.03
C ALA A 123 2.89 -6.49 -4.01
N TRP A 124 1.70 -7.01 -4.31
CA TRP A 124 0.88 -7.78 -3.39
C TRP A 124 0.67 -9.24 -3.80
N ALA A 125 0.96 -9.61 -5.03
CA ALA A 125 0.85 -11.01 -5.47
C ALA A 125 1.71 -11.93 -4.59
N PRO A 126 1.19 -13.08 -4.17
CA PRO A 126 1.97 -14.10 -3.47
C PRO A 126 3.15 -14.55 -4.32
N TYR A 127 4.30 -14.81 -3.67
CA TYR A 127 5.48 -15.30 -4.38
C TYR A 127 5.19 -16.65 -5.04
N GLY A 128 5.30 -16.69 -6.37
CA GLY A 128 4.97 -17.88 -7.16
C GLY A 128 5.20 -17.70 -8.66
N LYS A 129 4.60 -18.58 -9.45
CA LYS A 129 4.74 -18.54 -10.93
C LYS A 129 4.19 -17.24 -11.50
N TYR A 130 2.99 -16.84 -11.05
CA TYR A 130 2.33 -15.62 -11.49
C TYR A 130 3.17 -14.37 -11.16
N TRP A 131 3.60 -14.22 -9.92
CA TRP A 131 4.45 -13.09 -9.50
C TRP A 131 5.72 -12.98 -10.35
N ARG A 132 6.40 -14.11 -10.61
CA ARG A 132 7.59 -14.14 -11.47
C ARG A 132 7.30 -13.71 -12.90
N GLN A 133 6.13 -14.09 -13.44
CA GLN A 133 5.67 -13.66 -14.75
C GLN A 133 5.44 -12.14 -14.80
N VAL A 134 4.69 -11.57 -13.86
CA VAL A 134 4.45 -10.13 -13.80
C VAL A 134 5.75 -9.36 -13.60
N LYS A 135 6.63 -9.83 -12.70
CA LYS A 135 7.95 -9.23 -12.51
C LYS A 135 8.79 -9.26 -13.79
N LYS A 136 8.75 -10.36 -14.54
CA LYS A 136 9.43 -10.47 -15.84
C LYS A 136 8.91 -9.40 -16.80
N ILE A 137 7.61 -9.30 -17.01
CA ILE A 137 6.98 -8.28 -17.87
C ILE A 137 7.46 -6.88 -17.47
N LEU A 138 7.40 -6.54 -16.18
CA LEU A 138 7.85 -5.24 -15.70
C LEU A 138 9.33 -4.97 -16.04
N THR A 139 10.21 -5.94 -15.81
CA THR A 139 11.66 -5.74 -15.97
C THR A 139 12.13 -5.79 -17.42
N THR A 140 11.50 -6.62 -18.28
CA THR A 140 11.95 -6.81 -19.67
C THR A 140 11.21 -5.93 -20.67
N GLU A 141 9.98 -5.50 -20.35
CA GLU A 141 9.16 -4.77 -21.33
C GLU A 141 8.90 -3.31 -20.92
N LEU A 142 8.60 -3.06 -19.62
CA LEU A 142 8.18 -1.74 -19.17
C LEU A 142 9.31 -0.88 -18.58
N LEU A 143 10.26 -1.50 -17.86
CA LEU A 143 11.30 -0.78 -17.10
C LEU A 143 12.71 -0.93 -17.68
N THR A 144 12.84 -1.33 -18.94
CA THR A 144 14.15 -1.37 -19.60
C THR A 144 14.73 0.04 -19.77
N ALA A 145 16.06 0.17 -19.77
CA ALA A 145 16.72 1.46 -19.96
C ALA A 145 16.26 2.18 -21.24
N LYS A 146 16.06 1.43 -22.33
CA LYS A 146 15.52 1.95 -23.61
C LYS A 146 14.12 2.53 -23.41
N ARG A 147 13.23 1.82 -22.70
CA ARG A 147 11.85 2.25 -22.46
C ARG A 147 11.81 3.48 -21.53
N VAL A 148 12.57 3.46 -20.45
CA VAL A 148 12.70 4.61 -19.54
C VAL A 148 13.20 5.85 -20.31
N GLN A 149 14.16 5.67 -21.21
CA GLN A 149 14.67 6.76 -22.05
C GLN A 149 13.62 7.28 -23.04
N SER A 150 12.77 6.44 -23.59
CA SER A 150 11.72 6.89 -24.53
C SER A 150 10.70 7.83 -23.89
N PHE A 151 10.52 7.79 -22.58
CA PHE A 151 9.67 8.73 -21.81
C PHE A 151 10.40 10.02 -21.40
N ARG A 152 11.63 10.24 -21.85
CA ARG A 152 12.38 11.47 -21.55
C ARG A 152 11.62 12.75 -21.95
N PRO A 153 11.03 12.86 -23.17
CA PRO A 153 10.27 14.05 -23.54
C PRO A 153 9.09 14.35 -22.60
N VAL A 154 8.42 13.31 -22.11
CA VAL A 154 7.33 13.46 -21.13
C VAL A 154 7.85 14.10 -19.85
N ARG A 155 8.97 13.58 -19.32
CA ARG A 155 9.58 14.14 -18.10
C ARG A 155 10.03 15.59 -18.28
N GLU A 156 10.69 15.89 -19.39
CA GLU A 156 11.17 17.25 -19.70
C GLU A 156 10.01 18.25 -19.81
N GLN A 157 8.92 17.86 -20.45
CA GLN A 157 7.74 18.71 -20.57
C GLN A 157 7.07 18.96 -19.22
N GLU A 158 6.83 17.91 -18.41
CA GLU A 158 6.22 18.06 -17.08
C GLU A 158 7.08 18.93 -16.14
N VAL A 159 8.41 18.78 -16.21
CA VAL A 159 9.35 19.64 -15.45
C VAL A 159 9.26 21.09 -15.93
N SER A 160 9.22 21.34 -17.23
CA SER A 160 9.08 22.69 -17.78
C SER A 160 7.79 23.35 -17.31
N GLU A 161 6.66 22.64 -17.36
CA GLU A 161 5.36 23.13 -16.88
C GLU A 161 5.39 23.43 -15.37
N MET A 162 6.07 22.60 -14.59
CA MET A 162 6.28 22.85 -13.16
C MET A 162 7.08 24.14 -12.92
N VAL A 163 8.21 24.30 -13.61
CA VAL A 163 9.07 25.50 -13.48
C VAL A 163 8.32 26.76 -13.88
N GLU A 164 7.57 26.73 -14.98
CA GLU A 164 6.73 27.85 -15.41
C GLU A 164 5.64 28.19 -14.40
N SER A 165 5.02 27.19 -13.77
CA SER A 165 4.02 27.38 -12.72
C SER A 165 4.63 28.09 -11.51
N ILE A 166 5.81 27.65 -11.06
CA ILE A 166 6.54 28.29 -9.95
C ILE A 166 6.92 29.74 -10.31
N ALA A 167 7.41 29.95 -11.53
CA ALA A 167 7.78 31.29 -11.98
C ALA A 167 6.59 32.27 -12.06
N ARG A 168 5.40 31.77 -12.45
CA ARG A 168 4.16 32.57 -12.45
C ARG A 168 3.76 32.95 -11.02
N SER A 169 3.73 32.02 -10.09
CA SER A 169 3.40 32.29 -8.69
C SER A 169 4.41 33.25 -8.05
N ALA A 170 5.71 33.11 -8.35
CA ALA A 170 6.75 34.01 -7.86
C ALA A 170 6.56 35.44 -8.37
N ARG A 171 6.20 35.63 -9.65
CA ARG A 171 5.91 36.97 -10.21
C ARG A 171 4.65 37.60 -9.59
N ALA A 172 3.67 36.78 -9.20
CA ALA A 172 2.46 37.22 -8.51
C ALA A 172 2.67 37.44 -7.00
N GLY A 173 3.85 37.19 -6.47
CA GLY A 173 4.13 37.27 -5.02
C GLY A 173 3.42 36.22 -4.19
N GLU A 174 2.95 35.10 -4.82
CA GLU A 174 2.23 34.03 -4.18
C GLU A 174 3.18 33.00 -3.57
N LYS A 175 2.76 32.41 -2.47
CA LYS A 175 3.50 31.29 -1.85
C LYS A 175 3.32 29.99 -2.64
N VAL A 176 4.41 29.28 -2.91
CA VAL A 176 4.39 28.00 -3.61
C VAL A 176 4.49 26.85 -2.61
N ASN A 177 3.55 25.92 -2.67
CA ASN A 177 3.63 24.65 -1.94
C ASN A 177 4.45 23.65 -2.76
N ILE A 178 5.73 23.53 -2.47
CA ILE A 178 6.66 22.65 -3.20
C ILE A 178 6.23 21.18 -3.13
N SER A 179 5.76 20.70 -1.98
CA SER A 179 5.30 19.30 -1.85
C SER A 179 4.13 19.00 -2.79
N GLN A 180 3.16 19.90 -2.88
CA GLN A 180 2.03 19.74 -3.79
C GLN A 180 2.46 19.84 -5.27
N THR A 181 3.37 20.74 -5.58
CA THR A 181 3.90 20.95 -6.93
C THR A 181 4.67 19.70 -7.42
N LEU A 182 5.53 19.14 -6.57
CA LEU A 182 6.24 17.90 -6.88
C LEU A 182 5.30 16.69 -6.97
N SER A 183 4.27 16.62 -6.14
CA SER A 183 3.25 15.56 -6.26
C SER A 183 2.52 15.60 -7.60
N ARG A 184 2.18 16.79 -8.09
CA ARG A 184 1.58 16.95 -9.43
C ARG A 184 2.53 16.55 -10.54
N LEU A 185 3.79 16.98 -10.48
CA LEU A 185 4.83 16.60 -11.45
C LEU A 185 4.92 15.07 -11.57
N MET A 186 5.07 14.36 -10.44
CA MET A 186 5.25 12.91 -10.45
C MET A 186 4.01 12.18 -10.93
N MET A 187 2.83 12.67 -10.55
CA MET A 187 1.56 12.12 -11.04
C MET A 187 1.42 12.33 -12.56
N GLY A 188 1.73 13.51 -13.06
CA GLY A 188 1.71 13.81 -14.50
C GLY A 188 2.66 12.91 -15.29
N VAL A 189 3.91 12.75 -14.81
CA VAL A 189 4.89 11.85 -15.44
C VAL A 189 4.39 10.41 -15.43
N ALA A 190 3.87 9.91 -14.30
CA ALA A 190 3.37 8.55 -14.18
C ALA A 190 2.15 8.31 -15.07
N ALA A 191 1.15 9.18 -15.02
CA ALA A 191 -0.07 9.07 -15.81
C ALA A 191 0.22 9.14 -17.32
N ARG A 192 1.06 10.07 -17.77
CA ARG A 192 1.43 10.20 -19.19
C ARG A 192 2.30 9.04 -19.69
N SER A 193 3.16 8.48 -18.84
CA SER A 193 3.92 7.27 -19.18
C SER A 193 3.02 6.04 -19.29
N ALA A 194 1.98 5.98 -18.45
CA ALA A 194 1.03 4.87 -18.46
C ALA A 194 0.01 4.99 -19.60
N PHE A 195 -0.52 6.18 -19.88
CA PHE A 195 -1.69 6.43 -20.72
C PHE A 195 -1.38 7.22 -22.00
N GLY A 196 -0.14 7.62 -22.24
CA GLY A 196 0.36 8.30 -23.44
C GLY A 196 -0.04 9.76 -23.61
N LYS A 197 -1.08 10.25 -22.95
CA LYS A 197 -1.58 11.63 -23.06
C LYS A 197 -2.12 12.16 -21.73
N LYS A 198 -2.22 13.50 -21.61
CA LYS A 198 -3.00 14.11 -20.53
C LYS A 198 -4.47 13.71 -20.71
N SER A 199 -5.03 13.04 -19.71
CA SER A 199 -6.46 12.70 -19.68
C SER A 199 -7.23 13.81 -18.96
N LYS A 200 -8.50 14.01 -19.34
CA LYS A 200 -9.42 14.87 -18.55
C LYS A 200 -9.66 14.28 -17.16
N ASP A 201 -9.47 12.98 -17.03
CA ASP A 201 -9.69 12.22 -15.80
C ASP A 201 -8.44 12.18 -14.90
N GLU A 202 -7.35 12.89 -15.29
CA GLU A 202 -6.07 12.87 -14.56
C GLU A 202 -6.22 13.36 -13.10
N GLU A 203 -6.99 14.44 -12.88
CA GLU A 203 -7.21 14.96 -11.54
C GLU A 203 -8.10 14.02 -10.69
N GLU A 204 -9.10 13.39 -11.31
CA GLU A 204 -9.95 12.39 -10.66
C GLU A 204 -9.13 11.15 -10.29
N PHE A 205 -8.30 10.67 -11.21
CA PHE A 205 -7.38 9.57 -10.96
C PHE A 205 -6.33 9.93 -9.90
N ALA A 206 -5.79 11.15 -9.89
CA ALA A 206 -4.90 11.63 -8.84
C ALA A 206 -5.61 11.69 -7.48
N GLY A 207 -6.89 12.05 -7.47
CA GLY A 207 -7.76 11.99 -6.29
C GLY A 207 -7.90 10.56 -5.74
N PHE A 208 -8.12 9.60 -6.63
CA PHE A 208 -8.11 8.18 -6.28
C PHE A 208 -6.79 7.75 -5.64
N VAL A 209 -5.66 8.05 -6.27
CA VAL A 209 -4.32 7.68 -5.77
C VAL A 209 -4.06 8.24 -4.38
N ARG A 210 -4.40 9.52 -4.15
CA ARG A 210 -4.25 10.17 -2.82
C ARG A 210 -5.06 9.47 -1.73
N GLN A 211 -6.24 8.93 -2.06
CA GLN A 211 -7.09 8.21 -1.12
C GLN A 211 -6.68 6.75 -0.95
N ALA A 212 -6.18 6.09 -1.99
CA ALA A 212 -5.78 4.68 -1.96
C ALA A 212 -4.50 4.45 -1.15
N ILE A 213 -3.50 5.33 -1.25
CA ILE A 213 -2.19 5.16 -0.58
C ILE A 213 -2.31 4.95 0.94
N PRO A 214 -3.04 5.78 1.72
CA PRO A 214 -3.20 5.57 3.15
C PRO A 214 -3.89 4.24 3.50
N LEU A 215 -4.84 3.80 2.66
CA LEU A 215 -5.57 2.54 2.85
C LEU A 215 -4.68 1.33 2.58
N LEU A 216 -3.76 1.43 1.62
CA LEU A 216 -2.78 0.38 1.31
C LEU A 216 -1.65 0.29 2.34
N ALA A 217 -1.33 1.38 3.02
CA ALA A 217 -0.23 1.46 3.98
C ALA A 217 -0.60 0.98 5.39
N GLY A 218 -1.88 0.76 5.68
CA GLY A 218 -2.38 0.43 7.02
C GLY A 218 -2.99 -0.97 7.12
N PHE A 219 -2.96 -1.50 8.33
CA PHE A 219 -3.75 -2.67 8.70
C PHE A 219 -5.12 -2.22 9.18
N SER A 220 -6.17 -2.80 8.65
CA SER A 220 -7.51 -2.62 9.20
C SER A 220 -7.68 -3.46 10.48
N VAL A 221 -8.64 -3.10 11.32
CA VAL A 221 -8.97 -3.92 12.49
C VAL A 221 -9.34 -5.35 12.08
N ALA A 222 -9.98 -5.51 10.93
CA ALA A 222 -10.35 -6.83 10.41
C ALA A 222 -9.13 -7.66 9.94
N ASP A 223 -8.07 -7.01 9.45
CA ASP A 223 -6.80 -7.69 9.13
C ASP A 223 -6.07 -8.17 10.41
N LEU A 224 -6.19 -7.42 11.50
CA LEU A 224 -5.58 -7.77 12.78
C LEU A 224 -6.34 -8.84 13.57
N PHE A 225 -7.64 -9.01 13.30
CA PHE A 225 -8.52 -9.97 13.95
C PHE A 225 -9.32 -10.78 12.92
N PRO A 226 -8.67 -11.60 12.09
CA PRO A 226 -9.33 -12.31 10.98
C PRO A 226 -10.35 -13.35 11.44
N SER A 227 -10.26 -13.87 12.67
CA SER A 227 -11.24 -14.79 13.22
C SER A 227 -12.60 -14.13 13.52
N ILE A 228 -12.62 -12.80 13.68
CA ILE A 228 -13.81 -12.04 14.02
C ILE A 228 -14.40 -11.40 12.76
N LYS A 229 -15.11 -12.21 11.96
CA LYS A 229 -15.73 -11.77 10.68
C LYS A 229 -16.61 -10.52 10.81
N LEU A 230 -17.12 -10.24 12.02
CA LEU A 230 -17.94 -9.07 12.31
C LEU A 230 -17.17 -7.75 12.12
N PHE A 231 -15.89 -7.72 12.45
CA PHE A 231 -15.06 -6.52 12.25
C PHE A 231 -14.96 -6.10 10.78
N GLY A 232 -14.87 -7.06 9.86
CA GLY A 232 -14.87 -6.75 8.44
C GLY A 232 -16.19 -6.12 7.95
N ARG A 233 -17.32 -6.50 8.56
CA ARG A 233 -18.64 -5.95 8.20
C ARG A 233 -18.90 -4.59 8.84
N ILE A 234 -18.56 -4.42 10.11
CA ILE A 234 -18.84 -3.17 10.88
C ILE A 234 -17.87 -2.05 10.50
N SER A 235 -16.61 -2.35 10.20
CA SER A 235 -15.60 -1.33 9.88
C SER A 235 -15.95 -0.51 8.63
N GLY A 236 -16.76 -1.05 7.72
CA GLY A 236 -17.10 -0.41 6.45
C GLY A 236 -15.92 -0.18 5.51
N VAL A 237 -14.69 -0.60 5.90
CA VAL A 237 -13.47 -0.35 5.13
C VAL A 237 -13.53 -1.00 3.76
N ALA A 238 -13.98 -2.25 3.67
CA ALA A 238 -14.11 -2.95 2.39
C ALA A 238 -15.05 -2.22 1.43
N GLN A 239 -16.22 -1.74 1.92
CA GLN A 239 -17.18 -0.99 1.12
C GLN A 239 -16.64 0.36 0.67
N GLN A 240 -15.89 1.05 1.55
CA GLN A 240 -15.26 2.32 1.22
C GLN A 240 -14.22 2.14 0.12
N VAL A 241 -13.34 1.13 0.25
CA VAL A 241 -12.32 0.81 -0.74
C VAL A 241 -12.94 0.37 -2.06
N GLN A 242 -14.01 -0.46 -2.00
CA GLN A 242 -14.73 -0.92 -3.18
C GLN A 242 -15.29 0.24 -4.01
N LYS A 243 -15.97 1.20 -3.35
CA LYS A 243 -16.48 2.40 -4.02
C LYS A 243 -15.37 3.24 -4.66
N LEU A 244 -14.23 3.34 -3.97
CA LEU A 244 -13.07 4.05 -4.48
C LEU A 244 -12.51 3.37 -5.73
N VAL A 245 -12.42 2.05 -5.75
CA VAL A 245 -11.96 1.26 -6.91
C VAL A 245 -12.94 1.34 -8.07
N GLU A 246 -14.24 1.28 -7.82
CA GLU A 246 -15.29 1.39 -8.86
C GLU A 246 -15.20 2.70 -9.66
N SER A 247 -14.84 3.82 -9.03
CA SER A 247 -14.63 5.08 -9.74
C SER A 247 -13.38 5.05 -10.61
N SER A 248 -12.26 4.54 -10.09
CA SER A 248 -11.03 4.42 -10.87
C SER A 248 -11.13 3.38 -11.98
N ASP A 249 -11.94 2.34 -11.79
CA ASP A 249 -12.15 1.27 -12.75
C ASP A 249 -12.80 1.79 -14.05
N LYS A 250 -13.79 2.66 -13.92
CA LYS A 250 -14.42 3.34 -15.07
C LYS A 250 -13.42 4.17 -15.88
N ILE A 251 -12.54 4.90 -15.18
CA ILE A 251 -11.50 5.70 -15.84
C ILE A 251 -10.54 4.78 -16.60
N MET A 252 -10.06 3.71 -15.97
CA MET A 252 -9.15 2.76 -16.61
C MET A 252 -9.81 2.03 -17.78
N GLU A 253 -11.09 1.66 -17.68
CA GLU A 253 -11.83 1.05 -18.78
C GLU A 253 -11.93 1.97 -19.98
N ASN A 254 -12.27 3.24 -19.77
CA ASN A 254 -12.31 4.23 -20.84
C ASN A 254 -10.95 4.37 -21.53
N ILE A 255 -9.87 4.47 -20.76
CA ILE A 255 -8.50 4.56 -21.27
C ILE A 255 -8.13 3.32 -22.09
N ILE A 256 -8.39 2.13 -21.56
CA ILE A 256 -8.09 0.87 -22.23
C ILE A 256 -8.90 0.72 -23.54
N ASN A 257 -10.19 1.10 -23.51
CA ASN A 257 -11.04 1.06 -24.69
C ASN A 257 -10.59 2.06 -25.77
N ASP A 258 -10.16 3.26 -25.37
CA ASP A 258 -9.55 4.23 -26.28
C ASP A 258 -8.29 3.65 -26.97
N HIS A 259 -7.43 2.94 -26.23
CA HIS A 259 -6.22 2.31 -26.79
C HIS A 259 -6.56 1.17 -27.74
N LYS A 260 -7.56 0.34 -27.42
CA LYS A 260 -8.05 -0.72 -28.32
C LYS A 260 -8.65 -0.17 -29.61
N ALA A 261 -9.33 0.97 -29.54
CA ALA A 261 -9.95 1.61 -30.69
C ALA A 261 -8.94 2.32 -31.62
N LYS A 262 -7.79 2.76 -31.08
CA LYS A 262 -6.74 3.41 -31.87
C LYS A 262 -5.98 2.37 -32.71
N LYS A 263 -6.11 2.45 -34.03
CA LYS A 263 -5.15 1.83 -34.92
C LYS A 263 -3.82 2.58 -34.78
N GLN A 264 -2.77 1.86 -34.36
CA GLN A 264 -1.43 2.44 -34.16
C GLN A 264 -0.92 3.11 -35.45
N ILE A 265 -0.76 4.43 -35.39
CA ILE A 265 -0.04 5.19 -36.40
C ILE A 265 1.09 5.92 -35.68
N ASN A 266 2.31 5.41 -35.76
CA ASN A 266 3.59 6.06 -35.44
C ASN A 266 3.71 6.88 -34.13
N GLN A 267 3.16 6.42 -33.00
CA GLN A 267 3.38 7.04 -31.71
C GLN A 267 4.25 6.14 -30.80
N THR A 268 4.98 6.74 -29.88
CA THR A 268 5.71 6.02 -28.84
C THR A 268 4.71 5.22 -27.99
N GLU A 269 4.91 3.90 -27.93
CA GLU A 269 4.04 3.00 -27.13
C GLU A 269 4.10 3.35 -25.66
N ASP A 270 2.95 3.50 -25.03
CA ASP A 270 2.82 3.65 -23.58
C ASP A 270 2.64 2.29 -22.88
N PHE A 271 2.47 2.31 -21.55
CA PHE A 271 2.36 1.08 -20.79
C PHE A 271 1.10 0.27 -21.12
N VAL A 272 -0.02 0.95 -21.39
CA VAL A 272 -1.28 0.29 -21.79
C VAL A 272 -1.11 -0.43 -23.11
N ASP A 273 -0.51 0.23 -24.11
CA ASP A 273 -0.24 -0.38 -25.42
C ASP A 273 0.60 -1.65 -25.30
N ILE A 274 1.67 -1.60 -24.47
CA ILE A 274 2.57 -2.74 -24.27
C ILE A 274 1.83 -3.89 -23.59
N LEU A 275 1.08 -3.63 -22.52
CA LEU A 275 0.35 -4.65 -21.78
C LEU A 275 -0.74 -5.30 -22.63
N LEU A 276 -1.44 -4.52 -23.46
CA LEU A 276 -2.43 -5.06 -24.41
C LEU A 276 -1.79 -5.96 -25.46
N LYS A 277 -0.60 -5.64 -25.95
CA LYS A 277 0.15 -6.52 -26.88
C LYS A 277 0.56 -7.84 -26.23
N LEU A 278 1.00 -7.77 -24.97
CA LEU A 278 1.44 -8.93 -24.23
C LEU A 278 0.29 -9.77 -23.64
N GLN A 279 -0.94 -9.28 -23.75
CA GLN A 279 -2.12 -9.91 -23.16
C GLN A 279 -2.28 -11.37 -23.58
N SER A 280 -2.16 -11.67 -24.88
CA SER A 280 -2.31 -13.05 -25.39
C SER A 280 -1.10 -13.93 -25.05
N GLU A 281 0.11 -13.40 -25.14
CA GLU A 281 1.35 -14.14 -24.88
C GLU A 281 1.42 -14.61 -23.43
N TYR A 282 1.05 -13.75 -22.49
CA TYR A 282 1.13 -14.03 -21.06
C TYR A 282 -0.22 -14.39 -20.42
N SER A 283 -1.28 -14.56 -21.23
CA SER A 283 -2.65 -14.87 -20.77
C SER A 283 -3.14 -13.90 -19.67
N LEU A 284 -2.88 -12.61 -19.83
CA LEU A 284 -3.29 -11.59 -18.87
C LEU A 284 -4.79 -11.30 -19.01
N THR A 285 -5.51 -11.27 -17.89
CA THR A 285 -6.89 -10.75 -17.84
C THR A 285 -6.89 -9.23 -17.87
N MET A 286 -8.04 -8.62 -18.13
CA MET A 286 -8.16 -7.15 -18.06
C MET A 286 -7.91 -6.63 -16.64
N GLU A 287 -8.30 -7.39 -15.62
CA GLU A 287 -8.04 -7.09 -14.21
C GLU A 287 -6.54 -7.11 -13.90
N ASN A 288 -5.80 -8.08 -14.45
CA ASN A 288 -4.33 -8.12 -14.31
C ASN A 288 -3.68 -6.88 -14.93
N ILE A 289 -4.13 -6.46 -16.10
CA ILE A 289 -3.63 -5.25 -16.78
C ILE A 289 -3.92 -4.02 -15.92
N LYS A 290 -5.15 -3.86 -15.45
CA LYS A 290 -5.54 -2.76 -14.56
C LYS A 290 -4.71 -2.75 -13.27
N ALA A 291 -4.52 -3.91 -12.62
CA ALA A 291 -3.71 -4.06 -11.42
C ALA A 291 -2.25 -3.63 -11.63
N ILE A 292 -1.63 -4.06 -12.74
CA ILE A 292 -0.24 -3.73 -13.07
C ILE A 292 -0.07 -2.22 -13.31
N ILE A 293 -0.99 -1.60 -14.08
CA ILE A 293 -0.98 -0.15 -14.34
C ILE A 293 -1.12 0.62 -13.03
N LEU A 294 -2.13 0.25 -12.24
CA LEU A 294 -2.47 0.94 -11.01
C LEU A 294 -1.30 0.94 -10.01
N VAL A 295 -0.68 -0.23 -9.79
CA VAL A 295 0.45 -0.35 -8.88
C VAL A 295 1.69 0.35 -9.42
N GLY A 296 1.91 0.35 -10.73
CA GLY A 296 2.97 1.15 -11.34
C GLY A 296 2.85 2.63 -10.94
N ILE A 297 1.67 3.22 -11.08
CA ILE A 297 1.41 4.63 -10.74
C ILE A 297 1.45 4.87 -9.23
N LEU A 298 0.84 3.98 -8.43
CA LEU A 298 0.85 4.06 -6.97
C LEU A 298 2.27 3.99 -6.40
N SER A 299 3.13 3.14 -6.95
CA SER A 299 4.53 3.01 -6.53
C SER A 299 5.30 4.30 -6.75
N PHE A 300 5.14 4.95 -7.90
CA PHE A 300 5.74 6.26 -8.17
C PHE A 300 5.33 7.31 -7.14
N SER A 301 4.04 7.38 -6.83
CA SER A 301 3.50 8.33 -5.84
C SER A 301 3.99 8.05 -4.43
N PHE A 302 4.11 6.78 -4.04
CA PHE A 302 4.61 6.38 -2.73
C PHE A 302 6.10 6.73 -2.53
N TYR A 303 6.95 6.45 -3.51
CA TYR A 303 8.37 6.84 -3.45
C TYR A 303 8.55 8.35 -3.34
N LEU A 304 7.72 9.13 -4.02
CA LEU A 304 7.76 10.57 -3.90
C LEU A 304 7.38 11.04 -2.49
N LEU A 305 6.33 10.48 -1.90
CA LEU A 305 5.92 10.83 -0.53
C LEU A 305 7.03 10.55 0.48
N LEU A 306 7.73 9.42 0.33
CA LEU A 306 8.90 9.10 1.16
C LEU A 306 10.05 10.09 0.96
N PHE A 307 10.34 10.45 -0.29
CA PHE A 307 11.38 11.42 -0.63
C PHE A 307 11.08 12.81 -0.08
N LEU A 308 9.84 13.30 -0.26
CA LEU A 308 9.39 14.59 0.27
C LEU A 308 9.44 14.64 1.79
N ARG A 309 9.09 13.55 2.45
CA ARG A 309 9.19 13.43 3.90
C ARG A 309 10.64 13.48 4.37
N SER A 310 11.54 12.76 3.70
CA SER A 310 12.98 12.81 3.98
C SER A 310 13.55 14.21 3.80
N LEU A 311 13.12 14.95 2.76
CA LEU A 311 13.51 16.36 2.55
C LEU A 311 12.97 17.27 3.66
N SER A 312 11.69 17.11 4.06
CA SER A 312 11.09 17.90 5.14
C SER A 312 11.79 17.67 6.47
N ASP A 313 12.13 16.40 6.78
CA ASP A 313 12.87 16.07 7.99
C ASP A 313 14.30 16.62 7.96
N SER A 314 14.95 16.63 6.79
CA SER A 314 16.27 17.22 6.61
C SER A 314 16.28 18.74 6.77
N VAL A 315 15.22 19.42 6.29
CA VAL A 315 15.09 20.89 6.44
C VAL A 315 14.83 21.27 7.91
N ARG A 316 14.03 20.49 8.65
CA ARG A 316 13.80 20.71 10.09
C ARG A 316 15.03 20.50 10.97
N LEU A 317 16.05 19.78 10.48
CA LEU A 317 17.33 19.61 11.18
C LEU A 317 18.30 20.76 10.95
N ILE A 318 17.97 21.69 10.04
CA ILE A 318 18.81 22.88 9.70
C ILE A 318 18.28 24.16 10.36
N GLU A 319 17.01 24.18 10.85
CA GLU A 319 16.43 25.22 11.70
C GLU A 319 16.72 24.94 13.19
#